data_72b30622a4979b899b59cd0632dd203f
#
_entry.id   72b30622a4979b899b59cd0632dd203f
#
_cell.length_a   1.000
_cell.length_b   1.000
_cell.length_c   1.000
_cell.angle_alpha   90.00
_cell.angle_beta   90.00
_cell.angle_gamma   90.00
#
_symmetry.space_group_name_H-M   'P 1'
#
loop_
_entity.id
_entity.type
_entity.pdbx_description
1 polymer ?
#
loop_
_entity_poly.entity_id
_entity_poly.type
_entity_poly.pdbx_seq_one_letter_code
_entity_poly.pdbx_strand_id
1 'polypeptide(L)'
;MQKQQGFTLVELAVSLVVIGLVLGMVSLPLMRQLNDRLGRVPGGQDAQDIQAALAMYMQTMGRLPCGSADAGGVENAGLSGRKVQFLPWKTLGLPAGYDKYGSMFGYVVDPGICSVPVQWGSLLDQSPVVNVEFWGAAGKIAGNAVPVAVISYGKNRAGTVDRNGLRFGDAAASAKEKGQAIGQSPAMLYGRVSEAVQEFDDEVLVLPALLLANRASLGGYPVVRQPAASGS
;
A
#
# COMPACT_ATOMS: atom_id res chain seq x y z
N MET A 1 0.32 -9.84 -68.84
CA MET A 1 0.68 -11.07 -68.08
C MET A 1 1.53 -10.60 -66.89
N GLN A 2 0.94 -10.60 -65.70
CA GLN A 2 1.67 -10.34 -64.44
C GLN A 2 2.40 -11.63 -64.04
N LYS A 3 3.74 -11.55 -63.93
CA LYS A 3 4.54 -12.62 -63.38
C LYS A 3 4.23 -12.79 -61.90
N GLN A 4 3.60 -13.87 -61.50
CA GLN A 4 3.53 -14.24 -60.09
C GLN A 4 4.92 -14.68 -59.63
N GLN A 5 5.53 -13.88 -58.79
CA GLN A 5 6.77 -14.25 -58.10
C GLN A 5 6.38 -15.09 -56.87
N GLY A 6 6.72 -16.37 -56.91
CA GLY A 6 6.54 -17.29 -55.80
C GLY A 6 7.58 -17.01 -54.70
N PHE A 7 7.17 -17.08 -53.43
CA PHE A 7 8.09 -16.98 -52.30
C PHE A 7 9.14 -18.06 -52.31
N THR A 8 10.38 -17.71 -52.04
CA THR A 8 11.45 -18.71 -51.89
C THR A 8 11.34 -19.42 -50.55
N LEU A 9 11.79 -20.65 -50.46
CA LEU A 9 11.76 -21.46 -49.22
C LEU A 9 12.52 -20.79 -48.07
N VAL A 10 13.59 -20.06 -48.36
CA VAL A 10 14.38 -19.30 -47.42
C VAL A 10 13.61 -18.09 -46.86
N GLU A 11 12.86 -17.39 -47.70
CA GLU A 11 12.07 -16.24 -47.33
C GLU A 11 10.91 -16.62 -46.36
N LEU A 12 10.32 -17.80 -46.59
CA LEU A 12 9.30 -18.38 -45.74
C LEU A 12 9.89 -18.81 -44.37
N ALA A 13 11.08 -19.42 -44.38
CA ALA A 13 11.77 -19.79 -43.14
C ALA A 13 12.16 -18.58 -42.28
N VAL A 14 12.72 -17.55 -42.92
CA VAL A 14 13.09 -16.31 -42.22
C VAL A 14 11.85 -15.60 -41.64
N SER A 15 10.75 -15.54 -42.40
CA SER A 15 9.48 -14.97 -41.95
C SER A 15 8.92 -15.69 -40.73
N LEU A 16 8.96 -17.02 -40.71
CA LEU A 16 8.50 -17.81 -39.56
C LEU A 16 9.35 -17.57 -38.31
N VAL A 17 10.68 -17.48 -38.46
CA VAL A 17 11.58 -17.16 -37.33
C VAL A 17 11.28 -15.77 -36.76
N VAL A 18 11.12 -14.77 -37.62
CA VAL A 18 10.80 -13.39 -37.20
C VAL A 18 9.44 -13.33 -36.49
N ILE A 19 8.42 -13.96 -37.06
CA ILE A 19 7.08 -14.04 -36.44
C ILE A 19 7.16 -14.75 -35.07
N GLY A 20 7.89 -15.87 -34.98
CA GLY A 20 8.08 -16.60 -33.73
C GLY A 20 8.77 -15.76 -32.64
N LEU A 21 9.78 -14.96 -33.01
CA LEU A 21 10.48 -14.05 -32.12
C LEU A 21 9.57 -12.90 -31.62
N VAL A 22 8.80 -12.30 -32.51
CA VAL A 22 7.84 -11.23 -32.18
C VAL A 22 6.73 -11.76 -31.26
N LEU A 23 6.17 -12.92 -31.57
CA LEU A 23 5.16 -13.57 -30.73
C LEU A 23 5.74 -13.94 -29.35
N GLY A 24 6.98 -14.39 -29.28
CA GLY A 24 7.66 -14.69 -28.02
C GLY A 24 7.87 -13.46 -27.14
N MET A 25 8.24 -12.31 -27.74
CA MET A 25 8.39 -11.05 -27.01
C MET A 25 7.08 -10.48 -26.47
N VAL A 26 5.97 -10.67 -27.18
CA VAL A 26 4.65 -10.16 -26.78
C VAL A 26 3.94 -11.09 -25.79
N SER A 27 4.15 -12.40 -25.89
CA SER A 27 3.43 -13.39 -25.06
C SER A 27 3.85 -13.36 -23.59
N LEU A 28 5.13 -13.07 -23.27
CA LEU A 28 5.61 -13.03 -21.89
C LEU A 28 4.99 -11.91 -21.05
N PRO A 29 4.94 -10.64 -21.50
CA PRO A 29 4.27 -9.58 -20.74
C PRO A 29 2.75 -9.78 -20.69
N LEU A 30 2.14 -10.33 -21.76
CA LEU A 30 0.70 -10.60 -21.79
C LEU A 30 0.30 -11.70 -20.79
N MET A 31 1.09 -12.76 -20.69
CA MET A 31 0.87 -13.84 -19.71
C MET A 31 1.01 -13.33 -18.27
N ARG A 32 1.95 -12.42 -18.00
CA ARG A 32 2.09 -11.80 -16.67
C ARG A 32 0.86 -10.94 -16.34
N GLN A 33 0.40 -10.10 -17.27
CA GLN A 33 -0.82 -9.30 -17.09
C GLN A 33 -2.08 -10.15 -16.90
N LEU A 34 -2.22 -11.26 -17.64
CA LEU A 34 -3.35 -12.19 -17.47
C LEU A 34 -3.28 -12.88 -16.11
N ASN A 35 -2.11 -13.34 -15.68
CA ASN A 35 -1.94 -14.00 -14.39
C ASN A 35 -2.21 -13.05 -13.22
N ASP A 36 -1.80 -11.77 -13.35
CA ASP A 36 -2.12 -10.72 -12.37
C ASP A 36 -3.61 -10.40 -12.32
N ARG A 37 -4.31 -10.46 -13.45
CA ARG A 37 -5.77 -10.23 -13.51
C ARG A 37 -6.57 -11.42 -13.00
N LEU A 38 -6.14 -12.64 -13.28
CA LEU A 38 -6.82 -13.87 -12.83
C LEU A 38 -6.68 -14.11 -11.33
N GLY A 39 -5.62 -13.59 -10.70
CA GLY A 39 -5.42 -13.65 -9.24
C GLY A 39 -6.08 -12.51 -8.46
N ARG A 40 -6.66 -11.51 -9.15
CA ARG A 40 -7.28 -10.36 -8.48
C ARG A 40 -8.73 -10.64 -8.11
N VAL A 41 -9.07 -10.38 -6.87
CA VAL A 41 -10.47 -10.36 -6.42
C VAL A 41 -11.16 -9.14 -7.04
N PRO A 42 -12.28 -9.31 -7.77
CA PRO A 42 -13.02 -8.17 -8.32
C PRO A 42 -13.40 -7.17 -7.22
N GLY A 43 -13.11 -5.89 -7.45
CA GLY A 43 -13.41 -4.82 -6.52
C GLY A 43 -12.38 -4.62 -5.40
N GLY A 44 -11.22 -5.28 -5.46
CA GLY A 44 -10.09 -4.97 -4.57
C GLY A 44 -9.59 -3.54 -4.79
N GLN A 45 -9.19 -2.87 -3.71
CA GLN A 45 -8.72 -1.49 -3.75
C GLN A 45 -7.24 -1.43 -4.13
N ASP A 46 -6.87 -0.46 -4.95
CA ASP A 46 -5.48 -0.19 -5.31
C ASP A 46 -4.83 0.81 -4.34
N ALA A 47 -3.50 0.71 -4.18
CA ALA A 47 -2.73 1.59 -3.30
C ALA A 47 -2.86 3.08 -3.68
N GLN A 48 -2.99 3.39 -4.96
CA GLN A 48 -3.15 4.77 -5.45
C GLN A 48 -4.47 5.39 -5.00
N ASP A 49 -5.56 4.63 -5.03
CA ASP A 49 -6.87 5.10 -4.58
C ASP A 49 -6.87 5.36 -3.08
N ILE A 50 -6.24 4.49 -2.30
CA ILE A 50 -6.08 4.68 -0.85
C ILE A 50 -5.26 5.93 -0.56
N GLN A 51 -4.15 6.13 -1.28
CA GLN A 51 -3.32 7.33 -1.13
C GLN A 51 -4.09 8.62 -1.46
N ALA A 52 -4.87 8.61 -2.53
CA ALA A 52 -5.70 9.73 -2.92
C ALA A 52 -6.79 10.03 -1.89
N ALA A 53 -7.47 9.00 -1.37
CA ALA A 53 -8.50 9.13 -0.35
C ALA A 53 -7.94 9.70 0.98
N LEU A 54 -6.80 9.19 1.45
CA LEU A 54 -6.12 9.71 2.64
C LEU A 54 -5.68 11.16 2.46
N ALA A 55 -5.13 11.51 1.29
CA ALA A 55 -4.72 12.87 0.98
C ALA A 55 -5.92 13.83 0.91
N MET A 56 -7.05 13.40 0.32
CA MET A 56 -8.28 14.18 0.26
C MET A 56 -8.91 14.33 1.65
N TYR A 57 -8.94 13.27 2.46
CA TYR A 57 -9.44 13.33 3.83
C TYR A 57 -8.62 14.32 4.67
N MET A 58 -7.30 14.29 4.53
CA MET A 58 -6.40 15.25 5.16
C MET A 58 -6.70 16.69 4.73
N GLN A 59 -6.95 16.92 3.45
CA GLN A 59 -7.27 18.24 2.91
C GLN A 59 -8.62 18.77 3.44
N THR A 60 -9.60 17.91 3.62
CA THR A 60 -10.96 18.31 4.03
C THR A 60 -11.13 18.38 5.54
N MET A 61 -10.49 17.50 6.30
CA MET A 61 -10.68 17.37 7.75
C MET A 61 -9.51 17.92 8.59
N GLY A 62 -8.37 18.25 7.96
CA GLY A 62 -7.15 18.69 8.65
C GLY A 62 -6.51 17.61 9.54
N ARG A 63 -6.93 16.37 9.42
CA ARG A 63 -6.42 15.20 10.14
C ARG A 63 -6.49 13.95 9.28
N LEU A 64 -5.85 12.88 9.69
CA LEU A 64 -6.11 11.54 9.14
C LEU A 64 -7.23 10.84 9.94
N PRO A 65 -7.96 9.88 9.37
CA PRO A 65 -8.88 9.09 10.15
C PRO A 65 -8.09 8.16 11.10
N CYS A 66 -8.62 7.90 12.28
CA CYS A 66 -8.12 6.83 13.12
C CYS A 66 -8.48 5.46 12.49
N GLY A 67 -7.80 4.39 12.89
CA GLY A 67 -8.08 3.05 12.36
C GLY A 67 -9.48 2.56 12.71
N SER A 68 -9.94 1.54 11.99
CA SER A 68 -11.18 0.84 12.31
C SER A 68 -10.92 -0.36 13.26
N ALA A 69 -11.85 -0.61 14.16
CA ALA A 69 -11.79 -1.73 15.10
C ALA A 69 -12.03 -3.08 14.42
N ASP A 70 -12.74 -3.07 13.30
CA ASP A 70 -13.17 -4.27 12.57
C ASP A 70 -13.12 -4.05 11.06
N ALA A 71 -13.44 -5.10 10.32
CA ALA A 71 -13.52 -5.07 8.87
C ALA A 71 -14.63 -4.15 8.31
N GLY A 72 -15.51 -3.62 9.17
CA GLY A 72 -16.59 -2.70 8.80
C GLY A 72 -16.10 -1.35 8.27
N GLY A 73 -14.87 -0.95 8.55
CA GLY A 73 -14.20 0.18 7.93
C GLY A 73 -14.68 1.55 8.36
N VAL A 74 -15.30 1.65 9.53
CA VAL A 74 -15.64 2.93 10.15
C VAL A 74 -14.54 3.31 11.15
N GLU A 75 -14.06 4.54 11.11
CA GLU A 75 -13.04 4.98 12.06
C GLU A 75 -13.54 4.85 13.52
N ASN A 76 -12.60 4.54 14.42
CA ASN A 76 -12.84 4.52 15.84
C ASN A 76 -11.81 5.42 16.54
N ALA A 77 -12.23 6.60 16.95
CA ALA A 77 -11.36 7.59 17.59
C ALA A 77 -10.77 7.14 18.94
N GLY A 78 -11.36 6.12 19.57
CA GLY A 78 -10.81 5.49 20.79
C GLY A 78 -9.64 4.55 20.52
N LEU A 79 -9.39 4.19 19.27
CA LEU A 79 -8.28 3.35 18.86
C LEU A 79 -7.10 4.23 18.43
N SER A 80 -6.37 4.71 19.40
CA SER A 80 -5.10 5.39 19.17
C SER A 80 -3.93 4.48 19.56
N GLY A 81 -2.85 4.52 18.83
CA GLY A 81 -1.64 3.79 19.17
C GLY A 81 -0.96 3.11 17.99
N ARG A 82 0.18 2.49 18.27
CA ARG A 82 1.02 1.80 17.28
C ARG A 82 0.48 0.44 16.83
N LYS A 83 -0.78 0.11 17.20
CA LYS A 83 -1.38 -1.15 16.77
C LYS A 83 -1.76 -1.09 15.31
N VAL A 84 -1.51 -2.18 14.60
CA VAL A 84 -2.07 -2.38 13.26
C VAL A 84 -3.57 -2.60 13.42
N GLN A 85 -4.35 -1.72 12.81
CA GLN A 85 -5.82 -1.71 12.81
C GLN A 85 -6.31 -2.00 11.40
N PHE A 86 -7.60 -2.06 11.20
CA PHE A 86 -8.16 -2.12 9.85
C PHE A 86 -8.17 -0.73 9.21
N LEU A 87 -7.99 -0.67 7.90
CA LEU A 87 -8.18 0.56 7.14
C LEU A 87 -9.60 1.07 7.32
N PRO A 88 -9.83 2.35 7.69
CA PRO A 88 -11.17 2.92 7.85
C PRO A 88 -11.77 3.31 6.48
N TRP A 89 -11.95 2.32 5.61
CA TRP A 89 -12.29 2.48 4.21
C TRP A 89 -13.64 3.18 3.97
N LYS A 90 -14.65 2.93 4.80
CA LYS A 90 -15.94 3.65 4.71
C LYS A 90 -15.81 5.11 5.08
N THR A 91 -15.05 5.42 6.12
CA THR A 91 -14.77 6.80 6.52
C THR A 91 -14.02 7.55 5.41
N LEU A 92 -13.14 6.86 4.69
CA LEU A 92 -12.41 7.40 3.55
C LEU A 92 -13.25 7.49 2.26
N GLY A 93 -14.48 6.96 2.26
CA GLY A 93 -15.33 6.92 1.06
C GLY A 93 -14.85 5.92 -0.01
N LEU A 94 -14.02 4.95 0.37
CA LEU A 94 -13.55 3.90 -0.52
C LEU A 94 -14.64 2.83 -0.71
N PRO A 95 -14.76 2.23 -1.89
CA PRO A 95 -15.76 1.18 -2.15
C PRO A 95 -15.44 -0.14 -1.45
N ALA A 96 -14.19 -0.38 -1.08
CA ALA A 96 -13.74 -1.60 -0.42
C ALA A 96 -12.56 -1.36 0.51
N GLY A 97 -12.41 -2.22 1.53
CA GLY A 97 -11.28 -2.22 2.48
C GLY A 97 -10.32 -3.38 2.30
N TYR A 98 -10.39 -4.10 1.19
CA TYR A 98 -9.55 -5.27 0.89
C TYR A 98 -8.73 -5.06 -0.38
N ASP A 99 -7.60 -5.73 -0.43
CA ASP A 99 -6.67 -5.69 -1.55
C ASP A 99 -7.09 -6.63 -2.71
N LYS A 100 -6.27 -6.65 -3.75
CA LYS A 100 -6.45 -7.52 -4.93
C LYS A 100 -6.46 -9.03 -4.62
N TYR A 101 -6.04 -9.42 -3.42
CA TYR A 101 -6.04 -10.83 -2.97
C TYR A 101 -7.23 -11.14 -2.04
N GLY A 102 -8.08 -10.15 -1.76
CA GLY A 102 -9.24 -10.28 -0.88
C GLY A 102 -8.92 -10.17 0.62
N SER A 103 -7.74 -9.68 0.95
CA SER A 103 -7.26 -9.46 2.31
C SER A 103 -7.59 -8.06 2.78
N MET A 104 -8.12 -7.92 4.00
CA MET A 104 -8.35 -6.60 4.60
C MET A 104 -7.02 -5.89 4.82
N PHE A 105 -6.97 -4.61 4.44
CA PHE A 105 -5.78 -3.79 4.65
C PHE A 105 -5.53 -3.54 6.14
N GLY A 106 -4.25 -3.66 6.54
CA GLY A 106 -3.76 -3.13 7.80
C GLY A 106 -3.53 -1.61 7.71
N TYR A 107 -3.73 -0.92 8.81
CA TYR A 107 -3.59 0.53 8.90
C TYR A 107 -2.91 0.91 10.20
N VAL A 108 -1.84 1.69 10.11
CA VAL A 108 -1.14 2.25 11.27
C VAL A 108 -1.04 3.74 11.09
N VAL A 109 -1.46 4.50 12.07
CA VAL A 109 -1.47 5.97 12.06
C VAL A 109 -0.95 6.49 13.38
N ASP A 110 -0.21 7.60 13.34
CA ASP A 110 0.21 8.32 14.53
C ASP A 110 -1.03 8.85 15.28
N PRO A 111 -1.18 8.56 16.59
CA PRO A 111 -2.31 9.04 17.37
C PRO A 111 -2.47 10.56 17.35
N GLY A 112 -1.37 11.29 17.29
CA GLY A 112 -1.37 12.76 17.27
C GLY A 112 -1.99 13.37 16.02
N ILE A 113 -2.13 12.59 14.93
CA ILE A 113 -2.71 13.08 13.67
C ILE A 113 -4.09 12.51 13.35
N CYS A 114 -4.59 11.58 14.15
CA CYS A 114 -5.92 11.03 13.91
C CYS A 114 -6.98 11.54 14.88
N SER A 115 -6.62 11.98 16.08
CA SER A 115 -7.58 12.31 17.15
C SER A 115 -8.09 13.76 17.16
N VAL A 116 -7.32 14.68 16.62
CA VAL A 116 -7.66 16.12 16.57
C VAL A 116 -7.15 16.73 15.28
N PRO A 117 -7.74 17.86 14.81
CA PRO A 117 -7.13 18.64 13.73
C PRO A 117 -5.71 19.02 14.13
N VAL A 118 -4.75 18.62 13.33
CA VAL A 118 -3.33 18.72 13.68
C VAL A 118 -2.87 20.15 13.61
N GLN A 119 -2.15 20.59 14.64
CA GLN A 119 -1.26 21.74 14.52
C GLN A 119 0.03 21.28 13.83
N TRP A 120 0.13 21.56 12.55
CA TRP A 120 1.10 20.95 11.63
C TRP A 120 2.57 21.24 11.93
N GLY A 121 2.89 22.27 12.71
CA GLY A 121 4.24 22.49 13.19
C GLY A 121 4.78 21.31 14.00
N SER A 122 3.91 20.62 14.74
CA SER A 122 4.29 19.45 15.52
C SER A 122 4.57 18.21 14.68
N LEU A 123 3.99 18.08 13.47
CA LEU A 123 4.16 16.91 12.62
C LEU A 123 5.51 16.84 11.93
N LEU A 124 6.10 18.01 11.64
CA LEU A 124 7.44 18.11 11.06
C LEU A 124 8.54 18.07 12.14
N ASP A 125 8.19 18.41 13.39
CA ASP A 125 9.12 18.45 14.52
C ASP A 125 9.07 17.18 15.41
N GLN A 126 7.97 16.38 15.34
CA GLN A 126 7.89 15.11 16.05
C GLN A 126 8.50 13.98 15.24
N SER A 127 9.24 13.11 15.89
CA SER A 127 9.69 11.87 15.30
C SER A 127 8.45 11.02 14.97
N PRO A 128 8.18 10.73 13.68
CA PRO A 128 7.01 9.95 13.30
C PRO A 128 7.09 8.58 13.94
N VAL A 129 5.94 8.07 14.36
CA VAL A 129 5.82 6.91 15.26
C VAL A 129 5.90 5.58 14.53
N VAL A 130 5.68 5.58 13.20
CA VAL A 130 5.65 4.37 12.39
C VAL A 130 6.97 4.21 11.64
N ASN A 131 7.78 3.23 12.05
CA ASN A 131 9.00 2.89 11.34
C ASN A 131 8.70 1.86 10.25
N VAL A 132 9.21 2.08 9.04
CA VAL A 132 9.01 1.18 7.89
C VAL A 132 10.36 0.89 7.25
N GLU A 133 10.63 -0.38 6.95
CA GLU A 133 11.76 -0.82 6.15
C GLU A 133 11.30 -1.39 4.82
N PHE A 134 11.89 -0.94 3.74
CA PHE A 134 11.64 -1.45 2.40
C PHE A 134 12.76 -2.41 1.98
N TRP A 135 12.35 -3.55 1.44
CA TRP A 135 13.24 -4.64 1.05
C TRP A 135 13.14 -4.95 -0.43
N GLY A 136 14.28 -5.12 -1.07
CA GLY A 136 14.43 -5.61 -2.44
C GLY A 136 15.14 -6.95 -2.48
N ALA A 137 15.46 -7.44 -3.69
CA ALA A 137 16.14 -8.72 -3.92
C ALA A 137 17.49 -8.86 -3.18
N ALA A 138 18.20 -7.74 -3.01
CA ALA A 138 19.51 -7.70 -2.36
C ALA A 138 19.45 -7.39 -0.84
N GLY A 139 18.26 -7.32 -0.24
CA GLY A 139 18.07 -6.98 1.16
C GLY A 139 17.41 -5.61 1.38
N LYS A 140 17.66 -4.99 2.54
CA LYS A 140 17.11 -3.68 2.91
C LYS A 140 17.60 -2.59 1.96
N ILE A 141 16.64 -1.85 1.38
CA ILE A 141 16.90 -0.72 0.45
C ILE A 141 16.81 0.62 1.19
N ALA A 142 15.76 0.82 1.98
CA ALA A 142 15.48 2.06 2.68
C ALA A 142 14.73 1.81 3.98
N GLY A 143 14.81 2.77 4.90
CA GLY A 143 14.00 2.80 6.11
C GLY A 143 13.59 4.23 6.39
N ASN A 144 12.30 4.44 6.68
CA ASN A 144 11.73 5.74 6.97
C ASN A 144 10.81 5.67 8.17
N ALA A 145 10.79 6.74 8.96
CA ALA A 145 9.75 6.97 9.93
C ALA A 145 8.66 7.82 9.28
N VAL A 146 7.40 7.35 9.35
CA VAL A 146 6.27 7.97 8.66
C VAL A 146 5.07 8.15 9.60
N PRO A 147 4.22 9.14 9.36
CA PRO A 147 3.03 9.38 10.17
C PRO A 147 1.91 8.35 9.95
N VAL A 148 1.90 7.70 8.78
CA VAL A 148 0.88 6.72 8.42
C VAL A 148 1.43 5.67 7.46
N ALA A 149 1.00 4.43 7.65
CA ALA A 149 1.27 3.31 6.75
C ALA A 149 0.03 2.45 6.54
N VAL A 150 -0.12 1.91 5.33
CA VAL A 150 -1.15 0.94 4.96
C VAL A 150 -0.46 -0.33 4.50
N ILE A 151 -0.91 -1.48 4.98
CA ILE A 151 -0.30 -2.79 4.74
C ILE A 151 -1.24 -3.63 3.89
N SER A 152 -0.77 -4.10 2.74
CA SER A 152 -1.38 -5.21 1.99
C SER A 152 -0.60 -6.48 2.32
N TYR A 153 -1.32 -7.52 2.71
CA TYR A 153 -0.75 -8.78 3.20
C TYR A 153 -0.41 -9.79 2.09
N GLY A 154 -0.24 -9.31 0.87
CA GLY A 154 0.23 -10.12 -0.25
C GLY A 154 -0.61 -11.34 -0.58
N LYS A 155 0.00 -12.31 -1.28
CA LYS A 155 -0.68 -13.52 -1.76
C LYS A 155 -0.92 -14.54 -0.66
N ASN A 156 -0.03 -14.62 0.33
CA ASN A 156 -0.14 -15.55 1.44
C ASN A 156 -1.20 -15.13 2.47
N ARG A 157 -1.58 -13.83 2.47
CA ARG A 157 -2.61 -13.23 3.33
C ARG A 157 -2.37 -13.43 4.82
N ALA A 158 -1.13 -13.61 5.22
CA ALA A 158 -0.78 -13.88 6.61
C ALA A 158 -0.98 -12.65 7.49
N GLY A 159 -1.61 -12.83 8.66
CA GLY A 159 -1.80 -11.75 9.63
C GLY A 159 -3.05 -10.88 9.44
N THR A 160 -3.91 -11.20 8.47
CA THR A 160 -5.15 -10.45 8.21
C THR A 160 -6.40 -11.34 8.24
N VAL A 161 -7.52 -10.78 7.87
CA VAL A 161 -8.81 -11.45 7.68
C VAL A 161 -9.35 -11.18 6.27
N ASP A 162 -10.27 -12.01 5.82
CA ASP A 162 -11.04 -11.74 4.61
C ASP A 162 -12.13 -10.67 4.86
N ARG A 163 -12.84 -10.31 3.80
CA ARG A 163 -13.98 -9.37 3.85
C ARG A 163 -15.13 -9.81 4.78
N ASN A 164 -15.19 -11.09 5.15
CA ASN A 164 -16.21 -11.64 6.06
C ASN A 164 -15.69 -11.76 7.50
N GLY A 165 -14.44 -11.33 7.75
CA GLY A 165 -13.80 -11.42 9.06
C GLY A 165 -13.17 -12.77 9.37
N LEU A 166 -13.09 -13.68 8.38
CA LEU A 166 -12.41 -14.97 8.55
C LEU A 166 -10.89 -14.75 8.53
N ARG A 167 -10.22 -15.17 9.60
CA ARG A 167 -8.77 -15.03 9.73
C ARG A 167 -8.05 -16.03 8.85
N PHE A 168 -7.06 -15.54 8.11
CA PHE A 168 -6.13 -16.41 7.40
C PHE A 168 -5.07 -16.97 8.35
N GLY A 169 -4.70 -18.24 8.13
CA GLY A 169 -3.73 -18.92 9.00
C GLY A 169 -2.31 -18.37 8.83
N ASP A 170 -1.58 -18.25 9.94
CA ASP A 170 -0.22 -17.73 9.99
C ASP A 170 0.86 -18.81 9.70
N ALA A 171 0.46 -20.00 9.23
CA ALA A 171 1.35 -21.15 9.11
C ALA A 171 2.55 -20.90 8.16
N ALA A 172 2.36 -20.09 7.11
CA ALA A 172 3.39 -19.74 6.14
C ALA A 172 4.04 -18.37 6.42
N ALA A 173 3.60 -17.66 7.47
CA ALA A 173 4.07 -16.31 7.73
C ALA A 173 5.48 -16.29 8.32
N SER A 174 6.32 -15.41 7.81
CA SER A 174 7.62 -15.07 8.40
C SER A 174 7.46 -14.37 9.76
N ALA A 175 8.56 -14.25 10.53
CA ALA A 175 8.53 -13.47 11.77
C ALA A 175 8.18 -12.00 11.55
N LYS A 176 8.56 -11.42 10.38
CA LYS A 176 8.24 -10.04 9.99
C LYS A 176 6.75 -9.88 9.77
N GLU A 177 6.13 -10.77 9.01
CA GLU A 177 4.67 -10.75 8.73
C GLU A 177 3.84 -10.96 10.00
N LYS A 178 4.24 -11.91 10.87
CA LYS A 178 3.58 -12.12 12.16
C LYS A 178 3.61 -10.88 13.04
N GLY A 179 4.73 -10.14 13.04
CA GLY A 179 4.88 -8.92 13.80
C GLY A 179 3.96 -7.78 13.35
N GLN A 180 3.59 -7.73 12.08
CA GLN A 180 2.74 -6.68 11.51
C GLN A 180 1.28 -7.10 11.24
N ALA A 181 0.88 -8.24 11.78
CA ALA A 181 -0.51 -8.70 11.71
C ALA A 181 -1.49 -7.73 12.39
N ILE A 182 -2.73 -7.72 11.93
CA ILE A 182 -3.80 -6.90 12.53
C ILE A 182 -3.93 -7.24 14.04
N GLY A 183 -3.91 -6.19 14.86
CA GLY A 183 -3.92 -6.28 16.31
C GLY A 183 -2.55 -6.29 16.98
N GLN A 184 -1.46 -6.46 16.21
CA GLN A 184 -0.10 -6.38 16.74
C GLN A 184 0.39 -4.93 16.86
N SER A 185 1.44 -4.71 17.66
CA SER A 185 2.09 -3.40 17.86
C SER A 185 3.55 -3.48 17.38
N PRO A 186 3.79 -3.45 16.07
CA PRO A 186 5.14 -3.62 15.55
C PRO A 186 6.03 -2.43 15.91
N ALA A 187 7.29 -2.71 16.28
CA ALA A 187 8.32 -1.69 16.36
C ALA A 187 8.77 -1.22 14.95
N MET A 188 8.63 -2.10 13.96
CA MET A 188 9.03 -1.89 12.58
C MET A 188 8.05 -2.60 11.65
N LEU A 189 7.64 -1.92 10.58
CA LEU A 189 6.91 -2.51 9.46
C LEU A 189 7.88 -2.87 8.34
N TYR A 190 7.58 -3.93 7.60
CA TYR A 190 8.40 -4.43 6.50
C TYR A 190 7.59 -4.47 5.23
N GLY A 191 8.03 -3.72 4.22
CA GLY A 191 7.41 -3.66 2.91
C GLY A 191 8.36 -4.16 1.83
N ARG A 192 7.90 -5.05 0.95
CA ARG A 192 8.66 -5.41 -0.24
C ARG A 192 8.44 -4.41 -1.36
N VAL A 193 9.48 -4.14 -2.13
CA VAL A 193 9.42 -3.33 -3.37
C VAL A 193 9.58 -4.18 -4.63
N SER A 194 9.84 -5.48 -4.49
CA SER A 194 10.08 -6.41 -5.60
C SER A 194 9.58 -7.81 -5.25
N GLU A 195 9.01 -8.50 -6.23
CA GLU A 195 8.61 -9.91 -6.09
C GLU A 195 9.80 -10.87 -5.88
N ALA A 196 11.03 -10.41 -6.06
CA ALA A 196 12.22 -11.18 -5.78
C ALA A 196 12.50 -11.37 -4.28
N VAL A 197 11.84 -10.61 -3.39
CA VAL A 197 11.85 -10.84 -1.94
C VAL A 197 11.00 -12.08 -1.65
N GLN A 198 11.62 -13.15 -1.14
CA GLN A 198 10.94 -14.42 -0.86
C GLN A 198 10.64 -14.63 0.63
N GLU A 199 11.23 -13.82 1.50
CA GLU A 199 11.06 -13.95 2.95
C GLU A 199 9.64 -13.54 3.41
N PHE A 200 9.06 -12.56 2.72
CA PHE A 200 7.70 -12.05 2.97
C PHE A 200 7.13 -11.41 1.70
N ASP A 201 5.80 -11.31 1.61
CA ASP A 201 5.13 -10.76 0.42
C ASP A 201 4.26 -9.53 0.71
N ASP A 202 4.34 -8.98 1.90
CA ASP A 202 3.63 -7.79 2.31
C ASP A 202 4.11 -6.54 1.56
N GLU A 203 3.16 -5.73 1.11
CA GLU A 203 3.41 -4.44 0.48
C GLU A 203 2.97 -3.33 1.43
N VAL A 204 3.83 -2.33 1.67
CA VAL A 204 3.52 -1.22 2.57
C VAL A 204 3.48 0.09 1.78
N LEU A 205 2.30 0.73 1.79
CA LEU A 205 2.11 2.08 1.30
C LEU A 205 2.36 3.06 2.44
N VAL A 206 3.18 4.08 2.20
CA VAL A 206 3.45 5.15 3.17
C VAL A 206 3.10 6.51 2.59
N LEU A 207 2.64 7.42 3.46
CA LEU A 207 2.47 8.81 3.11
C LEU A 207 3.44 9.65 3.95
N PRO A 208 4.41 10.33 3.31
CA PRO A 208 5.35 11.20 4.00
C PRO A 208 4.66 12.41 4.66
N ALA A 209 5.19 12.84 5.79
CA ALA A 209 4.66 14.01 6.52
C ALA A 209 4.57 15.27 5.65
N LEU A 210 5.55 15.50 4.78
CA LEU A 210 5.56 16.65 3.88
C LEU A 210 4.40 16.65 2.88
N LEU A 211 4.03 15.48 2.35
CA LEU A 211 2.90 15.34 1.44
C LEU A 211 1.58 15.66 2.16
N LEU A 212 1.43 15.15 3.38
CA LEU A 212 0.25 15.40 4.21
C LEU A 212 0.14 16.88 4.61
N ALA A 213 1.26 17.50 5.00
CA ALA A 213 1.31 18.93 5.32
C ALA A 213 0.91 19.80 4.13
N ASN A 214 1.39 19.49 2.93
CA ASN A 214 0.99 20.19 1.70
C ASN A 214 -0.54 20.06 1.46
N ARG A 215 -1.11 18.87 1.61
CA ARG A 215 -2.54 18.65 1.42
C ARG A 215 -3.39 19.41 2.44
N ALA A 216 -2.99 19.42 3.70
CA ALA A 216 -3.67 20.21 4.73
C ALA A 216 -3.62 21.71 4.43
N SER A 217 -2.47 22.23 4.01
CA SER A 217 -2.32 23.63 3.60
C SER A 217 -3.26 24.02 2.45
N LEU A 218 -3.43 23.13 1.46
CA LEU A 218 -4.39 23.33 0.37
C LEU A 218 -5.85 23.35 0.86
N GLY A 219 -6.15 22.67 1.97
CA GLY A 219 -7.45 22.71 2.65
C GLY A 219 -7.67 23.93 3.54
N GLY A 220 -6.71 24.84 3.62
CA GLY A 220 -6.80 26.04 4.48
C GLY A 220 -6.38 25.80 5.93
N TYR A 221 -5.84 24.64 6.27
CA TYR A 221 -5.30 24.37 7.60
C TYR A 221 -3.88 24.94 7.70
N PRO A 222 -3.61 25.85 8.66
CA PRO A 222 -2.32 26.54 8.74
C PRO A 222 -1.21 25.58 9.13
N VAL A 223 -0.18 25.51 8.32
CA VAL A 223 1.10 24.87 8.66
C VAL A 223 1.92 25.91 9.43
N VAL A 224 1.57 26.12 10.68
CA VAL A 224 2.28 27.10 11.52
C VAL A 224 3.25 26.36 12.44
N ARG A 225 4.51 26.69 12.33
CA ARG A 225 5.51 26.33 13.34
C ARG A 225 5.14 27.02 14.64
N GLN A 226 4.75 26.29 15.67
CA GLN A 226 4.67 26.92 17.01
C GLN A 226 6.08 27.35 17.40
N PRO A 227 6.28 28.63 17.76
CA PRO A 227 7.57 29.03 18.33
C PRO A 227 7.82 28.17 19.57
N ALA A 228 9.03 27.65 19.69
CA ALA A 228 9.45 26.93 20.88
C ALA A 228 9.05 27.78 22.11
N ALA A 229 8.29 27.16 23.02
CA ALA A 229 7.94 27.84 24.26
C ALA A 229 9.24 28.29 24.91
N SER A 230 9.45 29.63 24.97
CA SER A 230 10.57 30.19 25.65
C SER A 230 10.41 29.83 27.14
N GLY A 231 11.22 28.85 27.60
CA GLY A 231 11.26 28.46 28.99
C GLY A 231 11.57 29.69 29.84
N SER A 232 10.66 30.01 30.70
CA SER A 232 10.85 30.91 31.83
C SER A 232 11.29 30.12 33.04
#